data_3160498480a352adeae514fbf6465487
#
_entry.id   3160498480a352adeae514fbf6465487
#
_cell.length_a   1.000
_cell.length_b   1.000
_cell.length_c   1.000
_cell.angle_alpha   90.00
_cell.angle_beta   90.00
_cell.angle_gamma   90.00
#
_symmetry.space_group_name_H-M   'P 1'
#
loop_
_entity.id
_entity.type
_entity.pdbx_description
1 polymer ?
#
loop_
_entity_poly.entity_id
_entity_poly.type
_entity_poly.pdbx_seq_one_letter_code
_entity_poly.pdbx_strand_id
1 'polypeptide(L)'
;MTNFDRVTLNREIAPHTYLCMTNNRLIDIPTSTANLADNGRIIDPHQVAQANDLVTQTGVLDLLTSWRTPHQRAGHERSTVADRVILVGLVLLEGERSSRSITTLAYLIQHRLAPESRELLCLPTPEANTGVETARWISRTGDAFHRMLDRMDPFLQKRGRAFTFTQTQAALDAHDRDREQTMKARLDEFTSAFLQMTFREQPQNLREGTISLAIDEMFVASPSRRGYSRHTLQKNVKKEATGRVNPARIVEVFGGWWHRGSAETPNKAWSVSRSVSPKWGWSACIAVVLDSEQPGAPRNLPLAIGATVSLPSTPPTDGALNVMSAALRTGMPAGVVHADKQYFAATPIHRLATPTADMGFTPSTDYYAKQLGVQAMAHGAECIEGTVYCPQMPRALKDASKDFRAGAIDRATYRVRIEARGQFQLEPVGRPDSHGRPRMKCPSTAHECADAPTQPQAEVCARRSVTFDKDFDLRYRQAFPYGSPEWAAMFRHATHASERMHARIRDTLHSTRATGPLSSVHGLAAAQLALTIVLTDRNLRTIAAAAARSE
;
A
#
# COMPACT_ATOMS: atom_id res chain seq x y z
N MET A 1 -15.24 49.26 -0.82
CA MET A 1 -16.13 49.27 -1.98
C MET A 1 -15.29 49.13 -3.22
N THR A 2 -15.08 47.94 -3.68
CA THR A 2 -14.61 47.61 -5.04
C THR A 2 -15.27 46.31 -5.43
N ASN A 3 -16.06 46.39 -6.48
CA ASN A 3 -16.83 45.30 -7.07
C ASN A 3 -15.93 44.16 -7.51
N PHE A 4 -16.19 42.98 -7.02
CA PHE A 4 -15.79 41.74 -7.71
C PHE A 4 -16.98 41.26 -8.55
N ASP A 5 -16.82 41.39 -9.85
CA ASP A 5 -17.75 40.87 -10.83
C ASP A 5 -17.95 39.36 -10.64
N ARG A 6 -19.21 39.01 -10.39
CA ARG A 6 -19.69 37.62 -10.50
C ARG A 6 -19.63 37.23 -11.99
N VAL A 7 -18.56 36.57 -12.39
CA VAL A 7 -18.58 35.76 -13.60
C VAL A 7 -19.44 34.54 -13.34
N THR A 8 -20.66 34.59 -13.81
CA THR A 8 -21.59 33.44 -13.86
C THR A 8 -20.99 32.36 -14.75
N LEU A 9 -20.33 31.38 -14.15
CA LEU A 9 -19.94 30.11 -14.79
C LEU A 9 -21.16 29.20 -14.89
N ASN A 10 -22.13 29.55 -15.76
CA ASN A 10 -23.08 28.61 -16.32
C ASN A 10 -22.37 27.89 -17.49
N ARG A 11 -21.45 27.01 -17.18
CA ARG A 11 -21.08 25.87 -18.03
C ARG A 11 -21.67 24.63 -17.40
N GLU A 12 -22.56 23.97 -18.11
CA GLU A 12 -22.95 22.59 -17.85
C GLU A 12 -21.65 21.79 -17.74
N ILE A 13 -21.21 21.53 -16.51
CA ILE A 13 -20.07 20.66 -16.23
C ILE A 13 -20.53 19.29 -16.63
N ALA A 14 -19.94 18.74 -17.68
CA ALA A 14 -20.20 17.35 -18.08
C ALA A 14 -20.02 16.46 -16.83
N PRO A 15 -20.94 15.50 -16.55
CA PRO A 15 -21.04 14.81 -15.26
C PRO A 15 -19.84 13.92 -14.89
N HIS A 16 -18.70 14.08 -15.57
CA HIS A 16 -17.55 13.20 -15.46
C HIS A 16 -16.19 13.92 -15.40
N THR A 17 -16.16 15.22 -15.16
CA THR A 17 -14.92 15.99 -15.01
C THR A 17 -14.62 16.20 -13.51
N TYR A 18 -13.43 15.81 -13.06
CA TYR A 18 -12.96 16.07 -11.70
C TYR A 18 -11.89 17.16 -11.74
N LEU A 19 -11.99 18.12 -10.84
CA LEU A 19 -11.04 19.20 -10.66
C LEU A 19 -10.10 18.85 -9.51
N CYS A 20 -8.80 18.99 -9.71
CA CYS A 20 -7.78 18.80 -8.68
C CYS A 20 -6.92 20.08 -8.60
N MET A 21 -6.48 20.43 -7.40
CA MET A 21 -5.62 21.60 -7.19
C MET A 21 -4.16 21.18 -7.07
N THR A 22 -3.26 21.81 -7.82
CA THR A 22 -1.82 21.81 -7.57
C THR A 22 -1.33 23.25 -7.45
N ASN A 23 -0.61 23.57 -6.36
CA ASN A 23 -0.09 24.93 -6.11
C ASN A 23 -1.13 26.04 -6.33
N ASN A 24 -2.35 25.87 -5.78
CA ASN A 24 -3.50 26.76 -5.99
C ASN A 24 -4.04 26.83 -7.42
N ARG A 25 -3.75 25.85 -8.27
CA ARG A 25 -4.36 25.71 -9.60
C ARG A 25 -5.20 24.45 -9.67
N LEU A 26 -6.38 24.57 -10.28
CA LEU A 26 -7.28 23.44 -10.54
C LEU A 26 -6.72 22.58 -11.70
N ILE A 27 -6.53 21.29 -11.46
CA ILE A 27 -6.22 20.33 -12.51
C ILE A 27 -7.51 19.69 -12.99
N ASP A 28 -7.84 19.91 -14.25
CA ASP A 28 -8.98 19.28 -14.91
C ASP A 28 -8.59 17.91 -15.43
N ILE A 29 -8.93 16.85 -14.68
CA ILE A 29 -8.65 15.47 -15.07
C ILE A 29 -9.86 14.88 -15.76
N PRO A 30 -9.78 14.59 -17.08
CA PRO A 30 -10.91 14.04 -17.81
C PRO A 30 -11.32 12.67 -17.25
N THR A 31 -12.60 12.48 -17.03
CA THR A 31 -13.18 11.24 -16.49
C THR A 31 -13.91 10.42 -17.54
N SER A 32 -13.66 10.69 -18.81
CA SER A 32 -14.34 10.01 -19.91
C SER A 32 -14.19 8.48 -19.82
N THR A 33 -15.30 7.78 -19.87
CA THR A 33 -15.36 6.34 -20.14
C THR A 33 -15.21 6.08 -21.63
N ALA A 34 -14.30 6.79 -22.28
CA ALA A 34 -14.14 6.78 -23.71
C ALA A 34 -13.91 5.36 -24.23
N ASN A 35 -14.78 4.93 -25.09
CA ASN A 35 -14.61 3.79 -25.95
C ASN A 35 -13.37 3.99 -26.85
N LEU A 36 -12.79 2.91 -27.35
CA LEU A 36 -11.70 2.91 -28.34
C LEU A 36 -11.95 3.83 -29.56
N ALA A 37 -13.18 4.29 -29.77
CA ALA A 37 -13.58 5.26 -30.79
C ALA A 37 -13.03 6.69 -30.55
N ASP A 38 -12.68 7.07 -29.32
CA ASP A 38 -12.10 8.38 -28.98
C ASP A 38 -10.57 8.46 -29.19
N ASN A 39 -9.96 7.39 -29.70
CA ASN A 39 -8.50 7.28 -29.88
C ASN A 39 -7.89 8.29 -30.87
N GLY A 40 -8.68 9.04 -31.60
CA GLY A 40 -8.23 10.08 -32.54
C GLY A 40 -8.28 11.52 -32.02
N ARG A 41 -8.88 11.76 -30.84
CA ARG A 41 -9.03 13.11 -30.31
C ARG A 41 -7.68 13.64 -29.80
N ILE A 42 -7.31 14.84 -30.25
CA ILE A 42 -6.16 15.58 -29.73
C ILE A 42 -6.42 15.92 -28.26
N ILE A 43 -5.43 15.66 -27.42
CA ILE A 43 -5.46 16.02 -26.01
C ILE A 43 -5.24 17.51 -25.86
N ASP A 44 -6.02 18.15 -25.01
CA ASP A 44 -5.88 19.59 -24.71
C ASP A 44 -4.45 19.88 -24.20
N PRO A 45 -3.73 20.82 -24.83
CA PRO A 45 -2.38 21.22 -24.39
C PRO A 45 -2.31 21.58 -22.90
N HIS A 46 -3.35 22.15 -22.34
CA HIS A 46 -3.42 22.45 -20.90
C HIS A 46 -3.37 21.17 -20.04
N GLN A 47 -4.06 20.11 -20.44
CA GLN A 47 -4.01 18.81 -19.73
C GLN A 47 -2.61 18.17 -19.83
N VAL A 48 -1.94 18.29 -20.97
CA VAL A 48 -0.57 17.82 -21.13
C VAL A 48 0.39 18.62 -20.25
N ALA A 49 0.23 19.92 -20.17
CA ALA A 49 1.03 20.78 -19.28
C ALA A 49 0.81 20.41 -17.81
N GLN A 50 -0.41 20.21 -17.39
CA GLN A 50 -0.73 19.77 -16.03
C GLN A 50 -0.11 18.40 -15.68
N ALA A 51 -0.23 17.42 -16.58
CA ALA A 51 0.40 16.11 -16.39
C ALA A 51 1.93 16.22 -16.34
N ASN A 52 2.53 17.10 -17.14
CA ASN A 52 3.96 17.38 -17.12
C ASN A 52 4.40 18.03 -15.79
N ASP A 53 3.66 19.02 -15.30
CA ASP A 53 3.93 19.69 -14.03
C ASP A 53 3.81 18.70 -12.87
N LEU A 54 2.79 17.86 -12.87
CA LEU A 54 2.61 16.80 -11.90
C LEU A 54 3.84 15.87 -11.86
N VAL A 55 4.26 15.34 -13.01
CA VAL A 55 5.44 14.48 -13.10
C VAL A 55 6.70 15.20 -12.62
N THR A 56 6.87 16.47 -12.99
CA THR A 56 8.02 17.27 -12.59
C THR A 56 8.07 17.49 -11.07
N GLN A 57 6.94 17.81 -10.45
CA GLN A 57 6.83 18.05 -9.00
C GLN A 57 7.10 16.81 -8.15
N THR A 58 6.96 15.60 -8.70
CA THR A 58 7.34 14.37 -7.98
C THR A 58 8.84 14.27 -7.72
N GLY A 59 9.69 14.91 -8.52
CA GLY A 59 11.15 14.74 -8.49
C GLY A 59 11.65 13.39 -9.06
N VAL A 60 10.76 12.56 -9.60
CA VAL A 60 11.15 11.21 -10.12
C VAL A 60 12.09 11.28 -11.32
N LEU A 61 12.08 12.37 -12.07
CA LEU A 61 12.98 12.54 -13.22
C LEU A 61 14.44 12.67 -12.77
N ASP A 62 14.69 13.31 -11.63
CA ASP A 62 16.01 13.43 -11.03
C ASP A 62 16.47 12.08 -10.46
N LEU A 63 15.57 11.35 -9.78
CA LEU A 63 15.84 9.98 -9.33
C LEU A 63 16.24 9.09 -10.51
N LEU A 64 15.43 9.04 -11.56
CA LEU A 64 15.71 8.24 -12.76
C LEU A 64 17.04 8.64 -13.42
N THR A 65 17.38 9.93 -13.38
CA THR A 65 18.65 10.43 -13.91
C THR A 65 19.83 10.00 -13.04
N SER A 66 19.69 10.08 -11.72
CA SER A 66 20.73 9.66 -10.77
C SER A 66 21.06 8.17 -10.88
N TRP A 67 20.09 7.35 -11.24
CA TRP A 67 20.25 5.89 -11.38
C TRP A 67 20.82 5.43 -12.72
N ARG A 68 21.13 6.35 -13.64
CA ARG A 68 21.82 6.02 -14.90
C ARG A 68 23.24 5.55 -14.63
N THR A 69 23.64 4.46 -15.28
CA THR A 69 25.02 4.00 -15.23
C THR A 69 25.95 4.97 -15.97
N PRO A 70 27.27 4.99 -15.68
CA PRO A 70 28.22 5.83 -16.40
C PRO A 70 28.17 5.66 -17.91
N HIS A 71 28.03 4.43 -18.40
CA HIS A 71 27.88 4.11 -19.82
C HIS A 71 26.61 4.73 -20.45
N GLN A 72 25.51 4.79 -19.69
CA GLN A 72 24.27 5.45 -20.13
C GLN A 72 24.35 6.98 -20.05
N ARG A 73 25.33 7.53 -19.33
CA ARG A 73 25.60 8.99 -19.25
C ARG A 73 26.48 9.49 -20.37
N ALA A 74 27.37 8.65 -20.90
CA ALA A 74 28.35 8.99 -21.91
C ALA A 74 27.75 8.84 -23.32
N GLY A 75 27.03 9.87 -23.79
CA GLY A 75 26.93 10.15 -25.23
C GLY A 75 26.11 9.23 -26.13
N HIS A 76 25.33 8.31 -25.59
CA HIS A 76 24.33 7.66 -26.42
C HIS A 76 23.29 8.68 -26.91
N GLU A 77 23.01 8.66 -28.21
CA GLU A 77 21.99 9.47 -28.89
C GLU A 77 20.81 9.75 -27.96
N ARG A 78 20.45 11.02 -27.84
CA ARG A 78 19.30 11.43 -27.04
C ARG A 78 18.09 10.64 -27.57
N SER A 79 17.58 9.74 -26.73
CA SER A 79 16.38 8.99 -27.07
C SER A 79 15.29 9.97 -27.49
N THR A 80 14.68 9.74 -28.65
CA THR A 80 13.55 10.55 -29.13
C THR A 80 12.41 10.62 -28.12
N VAL A 81 12.24 9.54 -27.33
CA VAL A 81 11.25 9.46 -26.26
C VAL A 81 11.97 9.42 -24.92
N ALA A 82 11.85 10.50 -24.16
CA ALA A 82 12.44 10.61 -22.80
C ALA A 82 11.54 9.97 -21.73
N ASP A 83 12.10 9.71 -20.54
CA ASP A 83 11.36 9.22 -19.37
C ASP A 83 10.15 10.10 -19.02
N ARG A 84 10.31 11.42 -19.13
CA ARG A 84 9.25 12.41 -18.95
C ARG A 84 8.04 12.12 -19.84
N VAL A 85 8.26 11.84 -21.10
CA VAL A 85 7.19 11.58 -22.08
C VAL A 85 6.42 10.31 -21.73
N ILE A 86 7.14 9.27 -21.30
CA ILE A 86 6.53 8.02 -20.83
C ILE A 86 5.62 8.27 -19.63
N LEU A 87 6.12 8.98 -18.61
CA LEU A 87 5.37 9.22 -17.39
C LEU A 87 4.16 10.14 -17.61
N VAL A 88 4.33 11.22 -18.35
CA VAL A 88 3.23 12.12 -18.75
C VAL A 88 2.16 11.35 -19.52
N GLY A 89 2.57 10.55 -20.50
CA GLY A 89 1.64 9.74 -21.28
C GLY A 89 0.87 8.73 -20.42
N LEU A 90 1.52 8.09 -19.45
CA LEU A 90 0.84 7.16 -18.53
C LEU A 90 -0.17 7.88 -17.63
N VAL A 91 0.16 9.07 -17.12
CA VAL A 91 -0.76 9.89 -16.33
C VAL A 91 -1.99 10.29 -17.16
N LEU A 92 -1.79 10.73 -18.41
CA LEU A 92 -2.89 11.09 -19.31
C LEU A 92 -3.79 9.89 -19.63
N LEU A 93 -3.19 8.72 -19.94
CA LEU A 93 -3.95 7.49 -20.20
C LEU A 93 -4.76 7.03 -18.98
N GLU A 94 -4.21 7.20 -17.76
CA GLU A 94 -4.95 6.89 -16.54
C GLU A 94 -6.11 7.84 -16.34
N GLY A 95 -5.90 9.14 -16.53
CA GLY A 95 -6.95 10.15 -16.46
C GLY A 95 -8.13 9.83 -17.36
N GLU A 96 -7.87 9.36 -18.57
CA GLU A 96 -8.87 8.90 -19.56
C GLU A 96 -9.40 7.48 -19.26
N ARG A 97 -8.86 6.76 -18.27
CA ARG A 97 -9.13 5.34 -18.03
C ARG A 97 -8.88 4.46 -19.24
N SER A 98 -7.93 4.85 -20.07
CA SER A 98 -7.51 4.15 -21.28
C SER A 98 -6.51 3.03 -20.98
N SER A 99 -6.27 2.16 -21.97
CA SER A 99 -5.25 1.13 -21.85
C SER A 99 -3.85 1.76 -21.73
N ARG A 100 -3.06 1.32 -20.78
CA ARG A 100 -1.66 1.73 -20.58
C ARG A 100 -0.67 0.82 -21.32
N SER A 101 -1.11 0.20 -22.41
CA SER A 101 -0.22 -0.60 -23.25
C SER A 101 0.81 0.28 -23.96
N ILE A 102 1.97 -0.30 -24.30
CA ILE A 102 3.01 0.40 -25.07
C ILE A 102 2.44 0.90 -26.41
N THR A 103 1.57 0.12 -27.05
CA THR A 103 0.93 0.51 -28.32
C THR A 103 0.02 1.73 -28.13
N THR A 104 -0.82 1.74 -27.09
CA THR A 104 -1.70 2.87 -26.79
C THR A 104 -0.89 4.13 -26.45
N LEU A 105 0.16 3.96 -25.65
CA LEU A 105 1.07 5.05 -25.29
C LEU A 105 1.78 5.62 -26.53
N ALA A 106 2.30 4.75 -27.40
CA ALA A 106 2.92 5.17 -28.66
C ALA A 106 1.94 5.91 -29.57
N TYR A 107 0.70 5.42 -29.66
CA TYR A 107 -0.36 6.07 -30.42
C TYR A 107 -0.69 7.47 -29.86
N LEU A 108 -0.80 7.61 -28.55
CA LEU A 108 -0.98 8.91 -27.89
C LEU A 108 0.15 9.87 -28.25
N ILE A 109 1.41 9.42 -28.10
CA ILE A 109 2.59 10.23 -28.38
C ILE A 109 2.66 10.63 -29.86
N GLN A 110 2.33 9.72 -30.78
CA GLN A 110 2.40 9.98 -32.24
C GLN A 110 1.26 10.87 -32.73
N HIS A 111 0.00 10.61 -32.30
CA HIS A 111 -1.19 11.11 -32.98
C HIS A 111 -2.05 12.07 -32.16
N ARG A 112 -1.89 12.10 -30.83
CA ARG A 112 -2.84 12.81 -29.98
C ARG A 112 -2.26 14.03 -29.26
N LEU A 113 -1.00 14.36 -29.49
CA LEU A 113 -0.35 15.55 -28.96
C LEU A 113 -0.39 16.70 -29.95
N ALA A 114 -0.93 17.83 -29.52
CA ALA A 114 -0.90 19.09 -30.27
C ALA A 114 0.56 19.59 -30.45
N PRO A 115 0.84 20.46 -31.42
CA PRO A 115 2.20 21.00 -31.63
C PRO A 115 2.82 21.61 -30.39
N GLU A 116 2.08 22.39 -29.61
CA GLU A 116 2.51 23.04 -28.37
C GLU A 116 2.89 22.00 -27.31
N SER A 117 2.13 20.91 -27.21
CA SER A 117 2.41 19.79 -26.29
C SER A 117 3.66 19.03 -26.70
N ARG A 118 3.91 18.91 -27.98
CA ARG A 118 5.13 18.27 -28.51
C ARG A 118 6.37 19.10 -28.21
N GLU A 119 6.28 20.43 -28.39
CA GLU A 119 7.33 21.38 -28.03
C GLU A 119 7.64 21.31 -26.53
N LEU A 120 6.62 21.37 -25.66
CA LEU A 120 6.76 21.22 -24.22
C LEU A 120 7.50 19.93 -23.82
N LEU A 121 7.21 18.83 -24.50
CA LEU A 121 7.79 17.51 -24.22
C LEU A 121 9.09 17.24 -25.02
N CYS A 122 9.57 18.21 -25.80
CA CYS A 122 10.74 18.08 -26.67
C CYS A 122 10.64 16.90 -27.66
N LEU A 123 9.45 16.69 -28.23
CA LEU A 123 9.18 15.62 -29.18
C LEU A 123 9.23 16.15 -30.63
N PRO A 124 9.88 15.44 -31.57
CA PRO A 124 9.82 15.78 -32.97
C PRO A 124 8.40 15.59 -33.53
N THR A 125 8.07 16.33 -34.57
CA THR A 125 6.85 16.07 -35.36
C THR A 125 6.97 14.74 -36.09
N PRO A 126 5.93 13.89 -36.13
CA PRO A 126 5.94 12.66 -36.90
C PRO A 126 6.13 12.97 -38.39
N GLU A 127 7.02 12.24 -39.08
CA GLU A 127 7.36 12.49 -40.49
C GLU A 127 6.20 12.15 -41.44
N ALA A 128 5.45 11.09 -41.13
CA ALA A 128 4.32 10.66 -41.93
C ALA A 128 3.34 9.78 -41.09
N ASN A 129 2.09 9.72 -41.53
CA ASN A 129 1.10 8.81 -40.97
C ASN A 129 1.08 7.47 -41.72
N THR A 130 2.18 6.74 -41.70
CA THR A 130 2.34 5.43 -42.36
C THR A 130 2.45 4.32 -41.32
N GLY A 131 2.13 3.07 -41.72
CA GLY A 131 2.29 1.89 -40.83
C GLY A 131 3.76 1.69 -40.43
N VAL A 132 4.72 2.08 -41.27
CA VAL A 132 6.16 2.00 -40.93
C VAL A 132 6.52 2.99 -39.84
N GLU A 133 6.04 4.22 -39.91
CA GLU A 133 6.30 5.24 -38.90
C GLU A 133 5.61 4.89 -37.60
N THR A 134 4.39 4.37 -37.61
CA THR A 134 3.70 3.87 -36.43
C THR A 134 4.48 2.73 -35.74
N ALA A 135 5.01 1.79 -36.52
CA ALA A 135 5.86 0.72 -35.98
C ALA A 135 7.14 1.28 -35.34
N ARG A 136 7.77 2.30 -35.92
CA ARG A 136 8.93 3.01 -35.34
C ARG A 136 8.58 3.68 -34.00
N TRP A 137 7.43 4.37 -33.91
CA TRP A 137 6.99 4.99 -32.65
C TRP A 137 6.69 3.95 -31.58
N ILE A 138 6.07 2.82 -31.91
CA ILE A 138 5.85 1.71 -30.98
C ILE A 138 7.20 1.17 -30.46
N SER A 139 8.18 0.97 -31.34
CA SER A 139 9.52 0.51 -30.95
C SER A 139 10.23 1.52 -30.04
N ARG A 140 10.30 2.80 -30.47
CA ARG A 140 10.95 3.89 -29.68
C ARG A 140 10.32 4.05 -28.29
N THR A 141 8.99 4.00 -28.23
CA THR A 141 8.24 4.10 -26.96
C THR A 141 8.50 2.88 -26.08
N GLY A 142 8.47 1.67 -26.66
CA GLY A 142 8.76 0.43 -25.95
C GLY A 142 10.18 0.39 -25.39
N ASP A 143 11.17 0.79 -26.20
CA ASP A 143 12.58 0.85 -25.78
C ASP A 143 12.79 1.88 -24.67
N ALA A 144 12.16 3.05 -24.76
CA ALA A 144 12.22 4.07 -23.72
C ALA A 144 11.59 3.58 -22.42
N PHE A 145 10.40 2.97 -22.50
CA PHE A 145 9.70 2.40 -21.36
C PHE A 145 10.52 1.30 -20.67
N HIS A 146 11.09 0.37 -21.43
CA HIS A 146 11.92 -0.70 -20.88
C HIS A 146 13.21 -0.17 -20.27
N ARG A 147 13.91 0.77 -20.92
CA ARG A 147 15.10 1.42 -20.34
C ARG A 147 14.80 2.15 -19.03
N MET A 148 13.64 2.78 -18.91
CA MET A 148 13.20 3.40 -17.66
C MET A 148 13.01 2.36 -16.55
N LEU A 149 12.30 1.26 -16.84
CA LEU A 149 12.07 0.20 -15.87
C LEU A 149 13.36 -0.52 -15.46
N ASP A 150 14.30 -0.75 -16.39
CA ASP A 150 15.55 -1.50 -16.12
C ASP A 150 16.42 -0.85 -15.04
N ARG A 151 16.22 0.44 -14.75
CA ARG A 151 16.92 1.17 -13.68
C ARG A 151 16.38 0.86 -12.28
N MET A 152 15.19 0.26 -12.20
CA MET A 152 14.50 -0.05 -10.96
C MET A 152 13.82 -1.43 -10.96
N ASP A 153 14.10 -2.30 -11.95
CA ASP A 153 13.52 -3.65 -11.98
C ASP A 153 14.35 -4.62 -11.15
N PRO A 154 13.77 -5.21 -10.10
CA PRO A 154 14.44 -6.21 -9.28
C PRO A 154 14.90 -7.44 -10.06
N PHE A 155 14.23 -7.77 -11.16
CA PHE A 155 14.43 -9.03 -11.87
C PHE A 155 14.99 -8.83 -13.27
N LEU A 156 16.14 -9.48 -13.54
CA LEU A 156 16.78 -9.49 -14.85
C LEU A 156 16.11 -10.51 -15.77
N GLN A 157 14.98 -10.13 -16.35
CA GLN A 157 14.40 -10.96 -17.41
C GLN A 157 13.97 -10.08 -18.59
N LYS A 158 14.08 -10.62 -19.81
CA LYS A 158 13.52 -9.96 -20.98
C LYS A 158 11.99 -10.03 -20.92
N ARG A 159 11.35 -8.89 -20.69
CA ARG A 159 9.90 -8.76 -20.58
C ARG A 159 9.21 -9.19 -21.87
N GLY A 160 8.12 -9.92 -21.74
CA GLY A 160 7.35 -10.41 -22.88
C GLY A 160 7.97 -11.58 -23.65
N ARG A 161 9.21 -11.99 -23.34
CA ARG A 161 9.82 -13.19 -23.92
C ARG A 161 9.32 -14.45 -23.24
N ALA A 162 8.96 -15.46 -24.01
CA ALA A 162 8.63 -16.78 -23.48
C ALA A 162 9.90 -17.61 -23.22
N PHE A 163 9.93 -18.25 -22.05
CA PHE A 163 11.00 -19.13 -21.57
C PHE A 163 10.51 -20.57 -21.54
N THR A 164 11.40 -21.52 -21.83
CA THR A 164 11.17 -22.94 -21.57
C THR A 164 11.29 -23.25 -20.06
N PHE A 165 11.00 -24.48 -19.65
CA PHE A 165 11.21 -24.88 -18.24
C PHE A 165 12.68 -24.76 -17.83
N THR A 166 13.59 -25.23 -18.69
CA THR A 166 15.04 -25.17 -18.44
C THR A 166 15.54 -23.72 -18.38
N GLN A 167 15.10 -22.86 -19.29
CA GLN A 167 15.47 -21.44 -19.27
C GLN A 167 14.89 -20.72 -18.05
N THR A 168 13.68 -21.07 -17.61
CA THR A 168 13.07 -20.52 -16.40
C THR A 168 13.86 -20.90 -15.17
N GLN A 169 14.25 -22.19 -15.04
CA GLN A 169 15.08 -22.65 -13.93
C GLN A 169 16.42 -21.91 -13.90
N ALA A 170 17.09 -21.80 -15.05
CA ALA A 170 18.36 -21.09 -15.15
C ALA A 170 18.24 -19.60 -14.76
N ALA A 171 17.14 -18.94 -15.13
CA ALA A 171 16.90 -17.55 -14.75
C ALA A 171 16.67 -17.37 -13.24
N LEU A 172 15.97 -18.34 -12.60
CA LEU A 172 15.78 -18.36 -11.14
C LEU A 172 17.07 -18.65 -10.38
N ASP A 173 17.91 -19.54 -10.91
CA ASP A 173 19.19 -19.93 -10.29
C ASP A 173 20.25 -18.81 -10.41
N ALA A 174 20.19 -18.03 -11.49
CA ALA A 174 21.07 -16.88 -11.73
C ALA A 174 20.59 -15.59 -11.03
N HIS A 175 19.58 -15.68 -10.18
CA HIS A 175 18.99 -14.50 -9.54
C HIS A 175 19.91 -13.87 -8.51
N ASP A 176 20.16 -12.57 -8.67
CA ASP A 176 20.99 -11.75 -7.80
C ASP A 176 20.12 -11.03 -6.75
N ARG A 177 20.26 -11.45 -5.49
CA ARG A 177 19.47 -10.91 -4.35
C ARG A 177 19.90 -9.49 -3.95
N ASP A 178 21.19 -9.16 -4.06
CA ASP A 178 21.67 -7.83 -3.68
C ASP A 178 21.18 -6.80 -4.68
N ARG A 179 21.19 -7.17 -5.96
CA ARG A 179 20.56 -6.38 -7.00
C ARG A 179 19.05 -6.27 -6.79
N GLU A 180 18.36 -7.36 -6.46
CA GLU A 180 16.92 -7.33 -6.14
C GLU A 180 16.62 -6.30 -5.07
N GLN A 181 17.34 -6.33 -3.96
CA GLN A 181 17.15 -5.40 -2.84
C GLN A 181 17.39 -3.94 -3.27
N THR A 182 18.48 -3.68 -3.99
CA THR A 182 18.80 -2.33 -4.48
C THR A 182 17.76 -1.79 -5.43
N MET A 183 17.34 -2.58 -6.41
CA MET A 183 16.35 -2.16 -7.41
C MET A 183 14.96 -2.03 -6.80
N LYS A 184 14.63 -2.90 -5.84
CA LYS A 184 13.37 -2.79 -5.09
C LYS A 184 13.30 -1.49 -4.27
N ALA A 185 14.39 -1.10 -3.63
CA ALA A 185 14.47 0.18 -2.91
C ALA A 185 14.24 1.37 -3.85
N ARG A 186 14.85 1.37 -5.03
CA ARG A 186 14.61 2.41 -6.06
C ARG A 186 13.15 2.46 -6.52
N LEU A 187 12.56 1.30 -6.75
CA LEU A 187 11.16 1.20 -7.19
C LEU A 187 10.20 1.70 -6.12
N ASP A 188 10.48 1.44 -4.84
CA ASP A 188 9.69 1.93 -3.71
C ASP A 188 9.89 3.43 -3.48
N GLU A 189 11.10 3.94 -3.70
CA GLU A 189 11.40 5.38 -3.67
C GLU A 189 10.66 6.12 -4.78
N PHE A 190 10.66 5.58 -6.00
CA PHE A 190 9.88 6.09 -7.13
C PHE A 190 8.39 6.18 -6.80
N THR A 191 7.82 5.10 -6.25
CA THR A 191 6.41 5.06 -5.84
C THR A 191 6.11 6.10 -4.75
N SER A 192 6.99 6.17 -3.73
CA SER A 192 6.86 7.14 -2.65
C SER A 192 6.86 8.58 -3.16
N ALA A 193 7.69 8.92 -4.13
CA ALA A 193 7.79 10.28 -4.69
C ALA A 193 6.46 10.74 -5.29
N PHE A 194 5.77 9.87 -6.04
CA PHE A 194 4.44 10.15 -6.57
C PHE A 194 3.39 10.33 -5.47
N LEU A 195 3.34 9.40 -4.51
CA LEU A 195 2.31 9.42 -3.48
C LEU A 195 2.50 10.59 -2.50
N GLN A 196 3.73 10.92 -2.15
CA GLN A 196 4.03 12.09 -1.32
C GLN A 196 3.71 13.40 -2.02
N MET A 197 3.94 13.51 -3.32
CA MET A 197 3.52 14.68 -4.07
C MET A 197 2.01 14.86 -3.95
N THR A 198 1.20 13.84 -4.20
CA THR A 198 -0.26 13.93 -4.05
C THR A 198 -0.67 14.26 -2.61
N PHE A 199 0.03 13.74 -1.60
CA PHE A 199 -0.24 14.08 -0.21
C PHE A 199 -0.02 15.57 0.09
N ARG A 200 0.97 16.20 -0.54
CA ARG A 200 1.23 17.65 -0.40
C ARG A 200 0.18 18.54 -1.07
N GLU A 201 -0.56 18.01 -2.04
CA GLU A 201 -1.63 18.73 -2.74
C GLU A 201 -2.87 18.99 -1.87
N GLN A 202 -3.05 18.24 -0.79
CA GLN A 202 -4.18 18.50 0.11
C GLN A 202 -3.97 19.78 0.95
N PRO A 203 -5.04 20.43 1.43
CA PRO A 203 -4.96 21.63 2.28
C PRO A 203 -4.03 21.42 3.49
N GLN A 204 -3.34 22.47 3.91
CA GLN A 204 -2.33 22.39 4.98
C GLN A 204 -2.92 21.90 6.30
N ASN A 205 -4.12 22.33 6.65
CA ASN A 205 -4.81 21.90 7.88
C ASN A 205 -5.09 20.39 7.93
N LEU A 206 -5.08 19.71 6.78
CA LEU A 206 -5.21 18.24 6.70
C LEU A 206 -3.85 17.51 6.81
N ARG A 207 -2.75 18.24 6.91
CA ARG A 207 -1.38 17.73 7.05
C ARG A 207 -0.78 18.01 8.44
N GLU A 208 -1.62 18.38 9.39
CA GLU A 208 -1.22 18.67 10.78
C GLU A 208 -1.57 17.49 11.69
N GLY A 209 -0.85 17.38 12.81
CA GLY A 209 -1.04 16.29 13.79
C GLY A 209 -0.22 15.05 13.49
N THR A 210 -0.75 13.87 13.82
CA THR A 210 -0.11 12.57 13.60
C THR A 210 -0.65 11.89 12.34
N ILE A 211 0.19 11.08 11.68
CA ILE A 211 -0.25 10.26 10.56
C ILE A 211 -0.62 8.86 11.04
N SER A 212 -1.90 8.51 10.90
CA SER A 212 -2.41 7.17 11.18
C SER A 212 -2.67 6.42 9.88
N LEU A 213 -2.49 5.10 9.88
CA LEU A 213 -2.47 4.27 8.68
C LEU A 213 -3.37 3.04 8.79
N ALA A 214 -4.05 2.70 7.70
CA ALA A 214 -4.54 1.35 7.45
C ALA A 214 -3.63 0.66 6.44
N ILE A 215 -3.08 -0.49 6.82
CA ILE A 215 -2.19 -1.28 5.97
C ILE A 215 -2.88 -2.60 5.64
N ASP A 216 -2.91 -2.95 4.36
CA ASP A 216 -3.44 -4.23 3.92
C ASP A 216 -2.81 -4.66 2.60
N GLU A 217 -2.90 -5.96 2.32
CA GLU A 217 -2.41 -6.57 1.09
C GLU A 217 -3.52 -6.86 0.10
N MET A 218 -3.21 -6.64 -1.18
CA MET A 218 -4.07 -7.05 -2.27
C MET A 218 -3.29 -7.82 -3.34
N PHE A 219 -4.01 -8.68 -4.05
CA PHE A 219 -3.45 -9.38 -5.20
C PHE A 219 -3.38 -8.45 -6.42
N VAL A 220 -2.24 -8.50 -7.11
CA VAL A 220 -2.01 -7.89 -8.43
C VAL A 220 -1.77 -8.99 -9.46
N ALA A 221 -2.67 -9.11 -10.43
CA ALA A 221 -2.60 -10.15 -11.43
C ALA A 221 -1.42 -9.95 -12.38
N SER A 222 -0.68 -11.03 -12.68
CA SER A 222 0.23 -11.05 -13.81
C SER A 222 -0.56 -11.09 -15.12
N PRO A 223 -0.11 -10.41 -16.19
CA PRO A 223 -0.65 -10.60 -17.54
C PRO A 223 -0.51 -12.04 -18.03
N SER A 224 0.49 -12.75 -17.52
CA SER A 224 0.68 -14.18 -17.78
C SER A 224 -0.29 -15.02 -16.94
N ARG A 225 -1.07 -15.85 -17.61
CA ARG A 225 -2.14 -16.62 -16.94
C ARG A 225 -1.65 -17.74 -16.03
N ARG A 226 -0.39 -18.21 -16.18
CA ARG A 226 0.14 -19.36 -15.44
C ARG A 226 1.63 -19.24 -15.16
N GLY A 227 1.99 -19.59 -13.93
CA GLY A 227 3.34 -19.93 -13.51
C GLY A 227 3.39 -21.33 -12.94
N TYR A 228 4.54 -21.72 -12.46
CA TYR A 228 4.78 -23.05 -11.92
C TYR A 228 5.39 -22.96 -10.54
N SER A 229 4.96 -23.83 -9.60
CA SER A 229 5.67 -23.98 -8.34
C SER A 229 7.08 -24.52 -8.60
N ARG A 230 8.03 -24.23 -7.70
CA ARG A 230 9.41 -24.73 -7.82
C ARG A 230 9.47 -26.25 -8.02
N HIS A 231 8.67 -27.00 -7.28
CA HIS A 231 8.59 -28.46 -7.42
C HIS A 231 8.12 -28.89 -8.81
N THR A 232 7.04 -28.28 -9.30
CA THR A 232 6.51 -28.58 -10.64
C THR A 232 7.48 -28.18 -11.73
N LEU A 233 8.16 -27.03 -11.58
CA LEU A 233 9.19 -26.56 -12.51
C LEU A 233 10.33 -27.59 -12.62
N GLN A 234 10.94 -27.98 -11.51
CA GLN A 234 12.03 -28.98 -11.47
C GLN A 234 11.63 -30.34 -12.09
N LYS A 235 10.40 -30.78 -11.80
CA LYS A 235 9.87 -32.01 -12.43
C LYS A 235 9.74 -31.86 -13.94
N ASN A 236 9.29 -30.70 -14.43
CA ASN A 236 9.12 -30.45 -15.84
C ASN A 236 10.43 -30.20 -16.58
N VAL A 237 11.44 -29.60 -15.95
CA VAL A 237 12.81 -29.51 -16.49
C VAL A 237 13.35 -30.92 -16.83
N LYS A 238 13.21 -31.91 -15.90
CA LYS A 238 13.62 -33.28 -16.13
C LYS A 238 12.85 -33.95 -17.28
N LYS A 239 11.55 -33.67 -17.42
CA LYS A 239 10.72 -34.20 -18.50
C LYS A 239 11.03 -33.52 -19.85
N GLU A 240 11.32 -32.23 -19.85
CA GLU A 240 11.73 -31.47 -21.05
C GLU A 240 13.04 -32.03 -21.61
N ALA A 241 14.04 -32.28 -20.75
CA ALA A 241 15.31 -32.87 -21.13
C ALA A 241 15.18 -34.26 -21.77
N THR A 242 14.11 -35.01 -21.46
CA THR A 242 13.84 -36.36 -22.01
C THR A 242 12.77 -36.35 -23.12
N GLY A 243 12.32 -35.17 -23.58
CA GLY A 243 11.28 -35.06 -24.60
C GLY A 243 9.87 -35.48 -24.15
N ARG A 244 9.68 -35.72 -22.83
CA ARG A 244 8.38 -36.17 -22.25
C ARG A 244 7.36 -35.09 -22.00
N VAL A 245 7.70 -33.83 -22.25
CA VAL A 245 6.80 -32.68 -22.18
C VAL A 245 7.22 -31.66 -23.23
N ASN A 246 6.24 -31.03 -23.85
CA ASN A 246 6.52 -29.89 -24.78
C ASN A 246 7.14 -28.73 -24.00
N PRO A 247 8.09 -27.98 -24.61
CA PRO A 247 8.66 -26.79 -24.00
C PRO A 247 7.58 -25.82 -23.54
N ALA A 248 7.68 -25.34 -22.31
CA ALA A 248 6.76 -24.33 -21.80
C ALA A 248 6.98 -22.98 -22.51
N ARG A 249 5.94 -22.17 -22.46
CA ARG A 249 6.01 -20.75 -22.83
C ARG A 249 5.72 -19.90 -21.60
N ILE A 250 6.70 -19.78 -20.71
CA ILE A 250 6.60 -19.04 -19.46
C ILE A 250 7.05 -17.61 -19.73
N VAL A 251 6.17 -16.65 -19.58
CA VAL A 251 6.47 -15.24 -19.83
C VAL A 251 6.78 -14.50 -18.55
N GLU A 252 6.20 -14.90 -17.41
CA GLU A 252 6.44 -14.32 -16.10
C GLU A 252 7.20 -15.28 -15.21
N VAL A 253 8.53 -15.17 -15.19
CA VAL A 253 9.43 -16.06 -14.44
C VAL A 253 9.37 -15.79 -12.94
N PHE A 254 9.32 -14.51 -12.56
CA PHE A 254 9.39 -14.06 -11.17
C PHE A 254 8.01 -13.66 -10.62
N GLY A 255 6.97 -14.38 -10.97
CA GLY A 255 5.67 -14.28 -10.31
C GLY A 255 5.54 -15.31 -9.19
N GLY A 256 4.44 -15.26 -8.47
CA GLY A 256 4.12 -16.21 -7.42
C GLY A 256 2.64 -16.60 -7.38
N TRP A 257 2.34 -17.73 -6.74
CA TRP A 257 0.98 -18.14 -6.44
C TRP A 257 0.49 -17.43 -5.20
N TRP A 258 -0.58 -16.66 -5.37
CA TRP A 258 -1.27 -16.01 -4.27
C TRP A 258 -2.45 -16.86 -3.80
N HIS A 259 -2.46 -17.17 -2.51
CA HIS A 259 -3.50 -17.94 -1.86
C HIS A 259 -4.13 -17.11 -0.75
N ARG A 260 -5.45 -16.99 -0.76
CA ARG A 260 -6.18 -16.50 0.40
C ARG A 260 -6.43 -17.69 1.32
N GLY A 261 -5.50 -17.97 2.23
CA GLY A 261 -5.64 -19.00 3.25
C GLY A 261 -6.33 -18.46 4.49
N SER A 262 -7.25 -19.22 5.10
CA SER A 262 -7.61 -18.97 6.49
C SER A 262 -6.43 -19.42 7.35
N ALA A 263 -5.85 -18.51 8.13
CA ALA A 263 -4.73 -18.78 9.04
C ALA A 263 -5.07 -19.77 10.17
N GLU A 264 -6.29 -20.29 10.21
CA GLU A 264 -6.75 -21.25 11.22
C GLU A 264 -6.28 -22.70 11.01
N THR A 265 -5.70 -23.02 9.86
CA THR A 265 -5.20 -24.38 9.58
C THR A 265 -3.84 -24.37 8.88
N PRO A 266 -2.73 -24.10 9.61
CA PRO A 266 -1.39 -24.07 9.01
C PRO A 266 -0.91 -25.42 8.47
N ASN A 267 -1.51 -26.53 8.87
CA ASN A 267 -1.05 -27.90 8.53
C ASN A 267 -2.01 -28.74 7.67
N LYS A 268 -3.12 -28.19 7.21
CA LYS A 268 -3.90 -28.86 6.16
C LYS A 268 -3.47 -28.29 4.82
N ALA A 269 -2.34 -28.78 4.33
CA ALA A 269 -2.03 -28.74 2.91
C ALA A 269 -3.31 -29.10 2.14
N TRP A 270 -3.79 -28.14 1.29
CA TRP A 270 -4.77 -28.42 0.23
C TRP A 270 -6.24 -28.69 0.57
N SER A 271 -6.74 -28.47 1.76
CA SER A 271 -8.19 -28.26 1.91
C SER A 271 -8.54 -26.77 1.70
N VAL A 272 -8.17 -26.26 0.55
CA VAL A 272 -8.69 -24.96 0.06
C VAL A 272 -10.19 -25.10 0.01
N SER A 273 -10.92 -24.25 0.73
CA SER A 273 -12.32 -23.98 0.44
C SER A 273 -12.43 -23.89 -1.09
N ARG A 274 -13.24 -24.74 -1.71
CA ARG A 274 -13.39 -24.87 -3.17
C ARG A 274 -13.76 -23.58 -3.92
N SER A 275 -13.85 -22.45 -3.22
CA SER A 275 -14.34 -21.17 -3.75
C SER A 275 -13.29 -20.20 -4.27
N VAL A 276 -11.98 -20.39 -3.99
CA VAL A 276 -10.95 -19.45 -4.45
C VAL A 276 -9.83 -20.18 -5.15
N SER A 277 -9.82 -20.15 -6.47
CA SER A 277 -8.70 -20.66 -7.27
C SER A 277 -7.43 -19.86 -7.00
N PRO A 278 -6.26 -20.51 -6.86
CA PRO A 278 -4.96 -19.84 -6.76
C PRO A 278 -4.76 -18.91 -7.96
N LYS A 279 -4.22 -17.72 -7.71
CA LYS A 279 -3.97 -16.71 -8.75
C LYS A 279 -2.47 -16.51 -8.91
N TRP A 280 -2.00 -16.35 -10.15
CA TRP A 280 -0.61 -16.07 -10.47
C TRP A 280 -0.37 -14.57 -10.61
N GLY A 281 0.61 -14.04 -9.89
CA GLY A 281 0.94 -12.61 -9.92
C GLY A 281 1.79 -12.20 -8.73
N TRP A 282 1.44 -11.06 -8.16
CA TRP A 282 2.17 -10.40 -7.07
C TRP A 282 1.24 -10.00 -5.94
N SER A 283 1.82 -9.67 -4.79
CA SER A 283 1.13 -9.04 -3.66
C SER A 283 1.50 -7.57 -3.60
N ALA A 284 0.52 -6.69 -3.43
CA ALA A 284 0.73 -5.28 -3.21
C ALA A 284 0.31 -4.91 -1.77
N CYS A 285 1.24 -4.39 -0.99
CA CYS A 285 0.97 -3.80 0.31
C CYS A 285 0.75 -2.29 0.14
N ILE A 286 -0.36 -1.77 0.68
CA ILE A 286 -0.76 -0.37 0.53
C ILE A 286 -1.06 0.20 1.90
N ALA A 287 -0.52 1.40 2.19
CA ALA A 287 -0.88 2.20 3.34
C ALA A 287 -1.83 3.33 2.92
N VAL A 288 -2.98 3.38 3.56
CA VAL A 288 -4.00 4.42 3.40
C VAL A 288 -4.01 5.28 4.65
N VAL A 289 -3.97 6.60 4.49
CA VAL A 289 -4.10 7.56 5.60
C VAL A 289 -5.48 7.42 6.23
N LEU A 290 -5.51 7.34 7.54
CA LEU A 290 -6.72 7.35 8.34
C LEU A 290 -6.99 8.74 8.89
N ASP A 291 -8.27 9.05 9.08
CA ASP A 291 -8.68 10.16 9.91
C ASP A 291 -8.09 9.98 11.32
N SER A 292 -7.84 11.10 11.97
CA SER A 292 -7.14 11.18 13.25
C SER A 292 -7.57 10.13 14.27
N GLU A 293 -6.84 10.07 15.37
CA GLU A 293 -7.02 9.20 16.54
C GLU A 293 -8.45 9.15 17.10
N GLN A 294 -9.33 10.09 16.70
CA GLN A 294 -10.74 10.11 17.06
C GLN A 294 -11.60 9.77 15.82
N PRO A 295 -12.14 8.55 15.73
CA PRO A 295 -13.08 8.17 14.69
C PRO A 295 -14.34 9.04 14.78
N GLY A 296 -14.64 9.81 13.73
CA GLY A 296 -15.83 10.67 13.65
C GLY A 296 -15.56 12.16 13.48
N ALA A 297 -14.30 12.59 13.58
CA ALA A 297 -13.90 13.94 13.17
C ALA A 297 -12.94 13.85 11.98
N PRO A 298 -13.43 13.80 10.73
CA PRO A 298 -12.58 13.61 9.55
C PRO A 298 -11.65 14.82 9.40
N ARG A 299 -10.36 14.63 9.67
CA ARG A 299 -9.31 15.63 9.42
C ARG A 299 -8.49 15.30 8.21
N ASN A 300 -8.29 14.01 7.90
CA ASN A 300 -7.45 13.57 6.81
C ASN A 300 -8.28 12.95 5.68
N LEU A 301 -7.82 13.13 4.45
CA LEU A 301 -8.39 12.40 3.33
C LEU A 301 -7.80 10.98 3.28
N PRO A 302 -8.61 9.95 2.93
CA PRO A 302 -8.13 8.56 2.82
C PRO A 302 -7.26 8.39 1.56
N LEU A 303 -6.07 8.96 1.58
CA LEU A 303 -5.10 8.91 0.49
C LEU A 303 -4.17 7.70 0.65
N ALA A 304 -3.77 7.07 -0.44
CA ALA A 304 -2.65 6.15 -0.43
C ALA A 304 -1.35 6.94 -0.24
N ILE A 305 -0.56 6.62 0.79
CA ILE A 305 0.68 7.32 1.11
C ILE A 305 1.93 6.45 0.91
N GLY A 306 1.75 5.15 0.85
CA GLY A 306 2.79 4.18 0.60
C GLY A 306 2.23 2.97 -0.13
N ALA A 307 2.98 2.45 -1.09
CA ALA A 307 2.65 1.21 -1.77
C ALA A 307 3.91 0.49 -2.22
N THR A 308 3.89 -0.84 -2.14
CA THR A 308 4.99 -1.69 -2.59
C THR A 308 4.43 -2.98 -3.17
N VAL A 309 5.04 -3.49 -4.23
CA VAL A 309 4.68 -4.77 -4.85
C VAL A 309 5.80 -5.78 -4.62
N SER A 310 5.44 -6.98 -4.18
CA SER A 310 6.37 -8.05 -3.86
C SER A 310 5.89 -9.41 -4.38
N LEU A 311 6.73 -10.43 -4.29
CA LEU A 311 6.30 -11.80 -4.52
C LEU A 311 5.31 -12.21 -3.41
N PRO A 312 4.28 -13.03 -3.72
CA PRO A 312 3.35 -13.52 -2.69
C PRO A 312 4.00 -14.38 -1.61
N SER A 313 5.23 -14.83 -1.83
CA SER A 313 6.05 -15.54 -0.83
C SER A 313 6.85 -14.63 0.09
N THR A 314 6.90 -13.32 -0.19
CA THR A 314 7.56 -12.33 0.68
C THR A 314 6.72 -12.15 1.94
N PRO A 315 7.33 -12.12 3.13
CA PRO A 315 6.57 -11.86 4.35
C PRO A 315 5.82 -10.52 4.29
N PRO A 316 4.53 -10.48 4.68
CA PRO A 316 3.75 -9.24 4.70
C PRO A 316 4.37 -8.12 5.52
N THR A 317 5.18 -8.48 6.51
CA THR A 317 5.90 -7.54 7.39
C THR A 317 6.85 -6.61 6.65
N ASP A 318 7.52 -7.13 5.60
CA ASP A 318 8.50 -6.35 4.85
C ASP A 318 7.80 -5.24 4.06
N GLY A 319 6.63 -5.56 3.48
CA GLY A 319 5.77 -4.58 2.84
C GLY A 319 5.24 -3.54 3.81
N ALA A 320 4.79 -3.97 5.01
CA ALA A 320 4.28 -3.08 6.03
C ALA A 320 5.34 -2.08 6.51
N LEU A 321 6.57 -2.53 6.79
CA LEU A 321 7.67 -1.65 7.19
C LEU A 321 8.02 -0.64 6.10
N ASN A 322 8.00 -1.07 4.85
CA ASN A 322 8.27 -0.20 3.72
C ASN A 322 7.24 0.94 3.61
N VAL A 323 5.94 0.61 3.66
CA VAL A 323 4.88 1.61 3.52
C VAL A 323 4.75 2.52 4.75
N MET A 324 5.07 2.04 5.96
CA MET A 324 5.19 2.89 7.16
C MET A 324 6.35 3.88 7.03
N SER A 325 7.52 3.40 6.58
CA SER A 325 8.67 4.28 6.33
C SER A 325 8.36 5.33 5.25
N ALA A 326 7.61 4.96 4.21
CA ALA A 326 7.15 5.89 3.20
C ALA A 326 6.24 6.98 3.79
N ALA A 327 5.32 6.62 4.69
CA ALA A 327 4.44 7.57 5.36
C ALA A 327 5.21 8.59 6.22
N LEU A 328 6.25 8.16 6.93
CA LEU A 328 7.07 9.06 7.76
C LEU A 328 7.87 10.10 6.95
N ARG A 329 8.12 9.85 5.67
CA ARG A 329 8.75 10.84 4.77
C ARG A 329 7.88 12.08 4.54
N THR A 330 6.61 12.07 4.93
CA THR A 330 5.76 13.28 4.96
C THR A 330 6.23 14.30 5.98
N GLY A 331 7.04 13.89 6.96
CA GLY A 331 7.46 14.70 8.11
C GLY A 331 6.44 14.73 9.25
N MET A 332 5.29 14.08 9.11
CA MET A 332 4.29 13.98 10.18
C MET A 332 4.72 12.93 11.22
N PRO A 333 4.52 13.19 12.52
CA PRO A 333 4.72 12.19 13.56
C PRO A 333 3.83 10.96 13.35
N ALA A 334 4.34 9.78 13.72
CA ALA A 334 3.59 8.53 13.67
C ALA A 334 2.41 8.55 14.65
N GLY A 335 1.28 7.99 14.24
CA GLY A 335 0.08 7.78 15.04
C GLY A 335 -0.26 6.29 15.17
N VAL A 336 -1.50 5.93 14.85
CA VAL A 336 -1.98 4.55 14.90
C VAL A 336 -1.71 3.84 13.57
N VAL A 337 -1.25 2.59 13.62
CA VAL A 337 -1.18 1.71 12.46
C VAL A 337 -2.15 0.55 12.62
N HIS A 338 -3.15 0.49 11.74
CA HIS A 338 -4.07 -0.63 11.66
C HIS A 338 -3.61 -1.62 10.61
N ALA A 339 -3.57 -2.90 11.00
CA ALA A 339 -3.32 -4.02 10.09
C ALA A 339 -4.05 -5.29 10.55
N ASP A 340 -4.32 -6.21 9.64
CA ASP A 340 -4.93 -7.50 9.97
C ASP A 340 -4.06 -8.27 10.99
N LYS A 341 -4.69 -9.14 11.75
CA LYS A 341 -4.06 -10.03 12.75
C LYS A 341 -2.86 -10.82 12.23
N GLN A 342 -2.78 -11.06 10.93
CA GLN A 342 -1.64 -11.74 10.30
C GLN A 342 -0.32 -10.98 10.46
N TYR A 343 -0.38 -9.67 10.56
CA TYR A 343 0.81 -8.82 10.68
C TYR A 343 1.43 -8.94 12.08
N PHE A 344 0.72 -8.49 13.11
CA PHE A 344 1.28 -8.41 14.46
C PHE A 344 1.15 -9.71 15.25
N ALA A 345 -0.05 -10.30 15.26
CA ALA A 345 -0.36 -11.43 16.13
C ALA A 345 0.37 -12.74 15.76
N ALA A 346 0.69 -12.95 14.48
CA ALA A 346 1.35 -14.15 13.99
C ALA A 346 2.88 -14.03 13.85
N THR A 347 3.43 -12.83 14.00
CA THR A 347 4.81 -12.50 13.63
C THR A 347 5.72 -12.38 14.86
N PRO A 348 7.00 -12.81 14.77
CA PRO A 348 7.99 -12.53 15.80
C PRO A 348 8.16 -11.01 16.01
N ILE A 349 8.29 -10.57 17.28
CA ILE A 349 8.31 -9.15 17.64
C ILE A 349 9.37 -8.34 16.89
N HIS A 350 10.58 -8.88 16.73
CA HIS A 350 11.70 -8.21 16.06
C HIS A 350 11.43 -7.96 14.57
N ARG A 351 10.50 -8.68 13.95
CA ARG A 351 10.19 -8.52 12.52
C ARG A 351 9.22 -7.39 12.21
N LEU A 352 8.32 -7.06 13.14
CA LEU A 352 7.35 -5.99 12.90
C LEU A 352 7.10 -5.13 14.14
N ALA A 353 6.76 -5.71 15.30
CA ALA A 353 6.33 -4.93 16.45
C ALA A 353 7.44 -3.98 16.96
N THR A 354 8.69 -4.46 17.07
CA THR A 354 9.83 -3.63 17.46
C THR A 354 10.09 -2.51 16.46
N PRO A 355 10.27 -2.77 15.15
CA PRO A 355 10.44 -1.69 14.18
C PRO A 355 9.27 -0.71 14.12
N THR A 356 8.03 -1.18 14.28
CA THR A 356 6.84 -0.31 14.31
C THR A 356 6.90 0.66 15.49
N ALA A 357 7.26 0.16 16.68
CA ALA A 357 7.43 0.99 17.88
C ALA A 357 8.61 1.97 17.74
N ASP A 358 9.72 1.52 17.16
CA ASP A 358 10.90 2.38 16.90
C ASP A 358 10.56 3.52 15.91
N MET A 359 9.64 3.29 14.97
CA MET A 359 9.10 4.33 14.09
C MET A 359 8.07 5.24 14.80
N GLY A 360 7.65 4.93 16.01
CA GLY A 360 6.67 5.69 16.79
C GLY A 360 5.21 5.34 16.54
N PHE A 361 4.90 4.33 15.71
CA PHE A 361 3.53 3.88 15.49
C PHE A 361 3.03 2.99 16.63
N THR A 362 1.73 3.13 16.96
CA THR A 362 1.05 2.22 17.88
C THR A 362 0.06 1.34 17.11
N PRO A 363 0.14 0.00 17.25
CA PRO A 363 -0.73 -0.90 16.52
C PRO A 363 -2.20 -0.83 16.94
N SER A 364 -3.09 -1.10 15.96
CA SER A 364 -4.49 -1.45 16.18
C SER A 364 -4.77 -2.70 15.34
N THR A 365 -4.98 -3.84 15.98
CA THR A 365 -5.13 -5.14 15.28
C THR A 365 -6.11 -6.05 16.02
N ASP A 366 -6.54 -7.13 15.38
CA ASP A 366 -7.30 -8.22 16.01
C ASP A 366 -6.36 -9.34 16.48
N TYR A 367 -6.88 -10.22 17.34
CA TYR A 367 -6.16 -11.38 17.87
C TYR A 367 -6.74 -12.70 17.35
N TYR A 368 -5.90 -13.73 17.31
CA TYR A 368 -6.38 -15.10 17.19
C TYR A 368 -7.07 -15.56 18.46
N ALA A 369 -8.03 -16.49 18.37
CA ALA A 369 -8.79 -16.99 19.51
C ALA A 369 -7.89 -17.43 20.68
N LYS A 370 -6.75 -18.09 20.36
CA LYS A 370 -5.78 -18.56 21.34
C LYS A 370 -4.97 -17.45 22.04
N GLN A 371 -5.06 -16.22 21.58
CA GLN A 371 -4.33 -15.07 22.11
C GLN A 371 -5.22 -14.17 22.98
N LEU A 372 -6.52 -14.44 23.06
CA LEU A 372 -7.43 -13.69 23.91
C LEU A 372 -7.18 -13.99 25.39
N GLY A 373 -7.55 -13.05 26.26
CA GLY A 373 -7.33 -13.10 27.71
C GLY A 373 -5.90 -12.71 28.09
N VAL A 374 -5.35 -13.29 29.16
CA VAL A 374 -4.00 -12.97 29.66
C VAL A 374 -2.94 -13.44 28.66
N GLN A 375 -2.07 -12.50 28.26
CA GLN A 375 -1.06 -12.68 27.21
C GLN A 375 0.37 -12.65 27.76
N ALA A 376 0.61 -11.83 28.79
CA ALA A 376 1.90 -11.70 29.46
C ALA A 376 1.70 -11.26 30.93
N MET A 377 2.73 -11.48 31.74
CA MET A 377 2.75 -11.07 33.14
C MET A 377 4.12 -10.51 33.52
N ALA A 378 4.16 -9.38 34.22
CA ALA A 378 5.38 -8.81 34.79
C ALA A 378 5.02 -8.01 36.06
N HIS A 379 5.90 -8.05 37.06
CA HIS A 379 5.69 -7.37 38.34
C HIS A 379 4.34 -7.70 39.02
N GLY A 380 3.76 -8.84 38.67
CA GLY A 380 2.43 -9.26 39.09
C GLY A 380 1.28 -8.61 38.31
N ALA A 381 1.51 -7.64 37.46
CA ALA A 381 0.49 -7.10 36.56
C ALA A 381 0.29 -8.02 35.35
N GLU A 382 -0.90 -8.00 34.76
CA GLU A 382 -1.30 -8.84 33.65
C GLU A 382 -1.55 -8.00 32.39
N CYS A 383 -0.87 -8.34 31.30
CA CYS A 383 -1.23 -7.84 29.98
C CYS A 383 -2.40 -8.66 29.43
N ILE A 384 -3.54 -8.05 29.26
CA ILE A 384 -4.76 -8.67 28.74
C ILE A 384 -5.15 -7.94 27.47
N GLU A 385 -5.07 -8.65 26.36
CA GLU A 385 -5.48 -8.14 25.05
C GLU A 385 -4.84 -6.76 24.73
N GLY A 386 -3.51 -6.66 25.02
CA GLY A 386 -2.69 -5.49 24.70
C GLY A 386 -2.73 -4.34 25.70
N THR A 387 -3.47 -4.48 26.80
CA THR A 387 -3.54 -3.47 27.86
C THR A 387 -3.10 -4.09 29.20
N VAL A 388 -2.42 -3.31 30.04
CA VAL A 388 -1.88 -3.79 31.34
C VAL A 388 -2.86 -3.50 32.45
N TYR A 389 -3.19 -4.53 33.21
CA TYR A 389 -4.20 -4.46 34.24
C TYR A 389 -3.70 -4.94 35.60
N CYS A 390 -4.40 -4.51 36.62
CA CYS A 390 -4.25 -4.98 38.00
C CYS A 390 -4.55 -6.49 38.09
N PRO A 391 -3.74 -7.28 38.83
CA PRO A 391 -3.97 -8.73 39.01
C PRO A 391 -5.27 -9.05 39.73
N GLN A 392 -5.81 -8.11 40.50
CA GLN A 392 -7.08 -8.26 41.23
C GLN A 392 -8.33 -8.16 40.32
N MET A 393 -8.16 -7.92 39.04
CA MET A 393 -9.30 -7.93 38.11
C MET A 393 -10.03 -9.27 38.15
N PRO A 394 -11.37 -9.29 38.31
CA PRO A 394 -12.17 -10.51 38.33
C PRO A 394 -11.97 -11.35 37.07
N ARG A 395 -11.90 -12.67 37.22
CA ARG A 395 -11.69 -13.60 36.11
C ARG A 395 -12.70 -13.44 34.97
N ALA A 396 -13.97 -13.16 35.30
CA ALA A 396 -15.02 -12.92 34.32
C ALA A 396 -14.73 -11.72 33.41
N LEU A 397 -13.99 -10.70 33.90
CA LEU A 397 -13.54 -9.58 33.08
C LEU A 397 -12.30 -9.97 32.24
N LYS A 398 -11.36 -10.74 32.81
CA LYS A 398 -10.16 -11.21 32.12
C LYS A 398 -10.52 -12.07 30.89
N ASP A 399 -11.51 -12.96 31.05
CA ASP A 399 -11.91 -13.92 30.01
C ASP A 399 -13.07 -13.40 29.12
N ALA A 400 -13.52 -12.14 29.28
CA ALA A 400 -14.70 -11.60 28.57
C ALA A 400 -14.69 -11.83 27.06
N SER A 401 -13.55 -11.62 26.39
CA SER A 401 -13.43 -11.81 24.92
C SER A 401 -13.44 -13.29 24.54
N LYS A 402 -12.90 -14.18 25.36
CA LYS A 402 -12.99 -15.63 25.17
C LYS A 402 -14.43 -16.11 25.29
N ASP A 403 -15.12 -15.68 26.37
CA ASP A 403 -16.51 -16.04 26.64
C ASP A 403 -17.44 -15.59 25.52
N PHE A 404 -17.25 -14.35 25.05
CA PHE A 404 -18.02 -13.81 23.94
C PHE A 404 -17.77 -14.58 22.64
N ARG A 405 -16.51 -14.89 22.33
CA ARG A 405 -16.16 -15.64 21.13
C ARG A 405 -16.63 -17.10 21.15
N ALA A 406 -16.70 -17.67 22.34
CA ALA A 406 -17.27 -19.00 22.58
C ALA A 406 -18.82 -19.01 22.60
N GLY A 407 -19.48 -17.85 22.53
CA GLY A 407 -20.93 -17.73 22.66
C GLY A 407 -21.46 -17.94 24.09
N ALA A 408 -20.59 -17.93 25.11
CA ALA A 408 -20.97 -18.11 26.50
C ALA A 408 -21.66 -16.85 27.10
N ILE A 409 -21.41 -15.69 26.53
CA ILE A 409 -22.06 -14.42 26.88
C ILE A 409 -22.56 -13.70 25.63
N ASP A 410 -23.60 -12.92 25.79
CA ASP A 410 -24.13 -12.07 24.72
C ASP A 410 -23.32 -10.77 24.54
N ARG A 411 -23.65 -10.02 23.50
CA ARG A 411 -22.95 -8.77 23.15
C ARG A 411 -23.14 -7.67 24.20
N ALA A 412 -24.27 -7.62 24.87
CA ALA A 412 -24.55 -6.62 25.90
C ALA A 412 -23.66 -6.88 27.12
N THR A 413 -23.64 -8.12 27.63
CA THR A 413 -22.77 -8.57 28.71
C THR A 413 -21.29 -8.37 28.38
N TYR A 414 -20.87 -8.68 27.12
CA TYR A 414 -19.52 -8.44 26.69
C TYR A 414 -19.11 -6.97 26.81
N ARG A 415 -19.95 -6.05 26.32
CA ARG A 415 -19.68 -4.60 26.40
C ARG A 415 -19.52 -4.12 27.85
N VAL A 416 -20.44 -4.53 28.72
CA VAL A 416 -20.36 -4.18 30.16
C VAL A 416 -19.06 -4.69 30.79
N ARG A 417 -18.65 -5.93 30.46
CA ARG A 417 -17.39 -6.49 30.99
C ARG A 417 -16.16 -5.78 30.47
N ILE A 418 -16.13 -5.40 29.17
CA ILE A 418 -15.01 -4.64 28.59
C ILE A 418 -14.90 -3.26 29.23
N GLU A 419 -16.01 -2.56 29.40
CA GLU A 419 -16.04 -1.24 30.04
C GLU A 419 -15.57 -1.32 31.52
N ALA A 420 -16.02 -2.32 32.24
CA ALA A 420 -15.62 -2.55 33.65
C ALA A 420 -14.11 -2.83 33.80
N ARG A 421 -13.39 -3.29 32.77
CA ARG A 421 -11.93 -3.44 32.78
C ARG A 421 -11.21 -2.13 33.08
N GLY A 422 -11.78 -0.98 32.66
CA GLY A 422 -11.18 0.34 32.84
C GLY A 422 -10.80 0.65 34.30
N GLN A 423 -11.56 0.16 35.28
CA GLN A 423 -11.28 0.34 36.69
C GLN A 423 -10.00 -0.37 37.17
N PHE A 424 -9.52 -1.35 36.41
CA PHE A 424 -8.35 -2.16 36.72
C PHE A 424 -7.13 -1.83 35.86
N GLN A 425 -7.26 -0.92 34.91
CA GLN A 425 -6.18 -0.55 33.98
C GLN A 425 -5.08 0.20 34.75
N LEU A 426 -3.83 -0.22 34.59
CA LEU A 426 -2.69 0.51 35.14
C LEU A 426 -2.52 1.84 34.39
N GLU A 427 -2.21 2.90 35.13
CA GLU A 427 -2.02 4.23 34.60
C GLU A 427 -0.53 4.55 34.39
N PRO A 428 -0.15 5.16 33.29
CA PRO A 428 1.24 5.60 33.07
C PRO A 428 1.61 6.72 34.05
N VAL A 429 2.86 6.70 34.52
CA VAL A 429 3.43 7.72 35.43
C VAL A 429 4.54 8.46 34.66
N GLY A 430 4.23 9.66 34.20
CA GLY A 430 5.18 10.48 33.46
C GLY A 430 5.50 9.92 32.06
N ARG A 431 6.67 10.31 31.53
CA ARG A 431 7.18 9.77 30.26
C ARG A 431 8.04 8.54 30.53
N PRO A 432 8.19 7.63 29.54
CA PRO A 432 9.16 6.55 29.62
C PRO A 432 10.57 7.09 29.96
N ASP A 433 11.37 6.27 30.61
CA ASP A 433 12.76 6.63 30.96
C ASP A 433 13.67 6.71 29.72
N SER A 434 14.95 7.03 29.92
CA SER A 434 15.95 7.13 28.83
C SER A 434 16.16 5.83 28.04
N HIS A 435 15.70 4.70 28.57
CA HIS A 435 15.71 3.38 27.90
C HIS A 435 14.37 3.02 27.26
N GLY A 436 13.39 3.95 27.25
CA GLY A 436 12.05 3.74 26.71
C GLY A 436 11.16 2.87 27.59
N ARG A 437 11.50 2.66 28.88
CA ARG A 437 10.75 1.81 29.81
C ARG A 437 9.62 2.61 30.47
N PRO A 438 8.35 2.21 30.28
CA PRO A 438 7.22 2.90 30.90
C PRO A 438 7.14 2.57 32.40
N ARG A 439 6.85 3.58 33.20
CA ARG A 439 6.46 3.41 34.59
C ARG A 439 4.94 3.47 34.72
N MET A 440 4.35 2.49 35.35
CA MET A 440 2.91 2.41 35.55
C MET A 440 2.54 2.28 37.03
N LYS A 441 1.40 2.84 37.43
CA LYS A 441 0.87 2.78 38.76
C LYS A 441 -0.45 2.00 38.82
N CYS A 442 -0.73 1.43 40.01
CA CYS A 442 -2.01 0.82 40.31
C CYS A 442 -3.12 1.89 40.27
N PRO A 443 -4.28 1.62 39.66
CA PRO A 443 -5.41 2.56 39.62
C PRO A 443 -6.10 2.72 41.00
N SER A 444 -5.99 1.71 41.87
CA SER A 444 -6.65 1.72 43.20
C SER A 444 -5.93 2.58 44.20
N THR A 445 -6.67 3.29 45.03
CA THR A 445 -6.19 3.82 46.31
C THR A 445 -6.00 2.69 47.31
N ALA A 446 -5.05 2.81 48.22
CA ALA A 446 -4.56 1.74 49.09
C ALA A 446 -5.63 1.04 49.96
N HIS A 447 -6.85 1.58 50.08
CA HIS A 447 -7.92 1.01 50.88
C HIS A 447 -8.78 -0.06 50.18
N GLU A 448 -8.89 0.00 48.86
CA GLU A 448 -9.79 -0.89 48.10
C GLU A 448 -9.18 -2.29 47.82
N CYS A 449 -7.85 -2.43 47.94
CA CYS A 449 -7.16 -3.73 47.77
C CYS A 449 -6.88 -4.43 49.11
N ALA A 450 -7.16 -3.81 50.26
CA ALA A 450 -6.84 -4.37 51.58
C ALA A 450 -7.70 -5.58 51.94
N ASP A 451 -8.88 -5.72 51.34
CA ASP A 451 -9.83 -6.83 51.61
C ASP A 451 -9.61 -8.05 50.67
N ALA A 452 -8.58 -8.06 49.82
CA ALA A 452 -8.30 -9.20 48.96
C ALA A 452 -7.62 -10.33 49.75
N PRO A 453 -8.18 -11.55 49.77
CA PRO A 453 -7.64 -12.64 50.58
C PRO A 453 -6.27 -13.09 50.08
N THR A 454 -5.27 -13.01 50.96
CA THR A 454 -4.10 -13.89 51.17
C THR A 454 -3.34 -14.42 49.92
N GLN A 455 -3.17 -13.67 48.86
CA GLN A 455 -2.09 -13.92 47.90
C GLN A 455 -0.91 -12.99 48.22
N PRO A 456 0.36 -13.44 48.05
CA PRO A 456 1.50 -12.54 48.21
C PRO A 456 1.25 -11.33 47.28
N GLN A 457 1.27 -10.13 47.89
CA GLN A 457 0.97 -8.90 47.14
C GLN A 457 1.88 -8.80 45.94
N ALA A 458 1.28 -8.72 44.75
CA ALA A 458 2.02 -8.46 43.51
C ALA A 458 2.88 -7.20 43.66
N GLU A 459 4.07 -7.19 43.10
CA GLU A 459 5.02 -6.09 43.26
C GLU A 459 4.40 -4.74 42.85
N VAL A 460 3.56 -4.71 41.81
CA VAL A 460 2.83 -3.51 41.38
C VAL A 460 1.87 -2.99 42.47
N CYS A 461 1.29 -3.87 43.27
CA CYS A 461 0.42 -3.51 44.39
C CYS A 461 1.23 -3.00 45.59
N ALA A 462 2.32 -3.69 45.94
CA ALA A 462 3.17 -3.35 47.09
C ALA A 462 3.92 -2.02 46.89
N ARG A 463 4.44 -1.78 45.69
CA ARG A 463 5.22 -0.57 45.35
C ARG A 463 4.38 0.58 44.82
N ARG A 464 3.09 0.39 44.61
CA ARG A 464 2.15 1.35 43.97
C ARG A 464 2.51 1.74 42.51
N SER A 465 3.75 1.65 42.11
CA SER A 465 4.20 1.86 40.71
C SER A 465 5.45 1.04 40.46
N VAL A 466 5.56 0.51 39.22
CA VAL A 466 6.69 -0.27 38.73
C VAL A 466 7.09 0.16 37.35
N THR A 467 8.36 -0.06 37.00
CA THR A 467 8.87 0.21 35.65
C THR A 467 8.90 -1.11 34.87
N PHE A 468 8.25 -1.15 33.73
CA PHE A 468 8.18 -2.32 32.88
C PHE A 468 9.28 -2.27 31.82
N ASP A 469 9.75 -3.42 31.35
CA ASP A 469 10.60 -3.48 30.18
C ASP A 469 9.84 -2.94 28.98
N LYS A 470 10.54 -2.23 28.09
CA LYS A 470 9.93 -1.62 26.90
C LYS A 470 9.23 -2.61 25.97
N ASP A 471 9.68 -3.88 26.01
CA ASP A 471 9.21 -4.96 25.14
C ASP A 471 8.16 -5.87 25.81
N PHE A 472 7.81 -5.60 27.06
CA PHE A 472 6.93 -6.44 27.87
C PHE A 472 5.58 -6.75 27.21
N ASP A 473 4.92 -5.72 26.67
CA ASP A 473 3.61 -5.83 26.02
C ASP A 473 3.69 -5.69 24.49
N LEU A 474 4.88 -5.47 23.96
CA LEU A 474 5.11 -5.00 22.59
C LEU A 474 4.41 -5.85 21.50
N ARG A 475 4.39 -7.17 21.71
CA ARG A 475 3.68 -8.09 20.80
C ARG A 475 2.18 -7.85 20.73
N TYR A 476 1.61 -7.37 21.81
CA TYR A 476 0.17 -7.30 22.04
C TYR A 476 -0.34 -5.88 22.20
N ARG A 477 0.58 -4.90 22.21
CA ARG A 477 0.24 -3.48 22.39
C ARG A 477 -0.82 -3.03 21.42
N GLN A 478 -1.79 -2.27 21.93
CA GLN A 478 -2.89 -1.69 21.18
C GLN A 478 -2.95 -0.19 21.44
N ALA A 479 -3.38 0.57 20.42
CA ALA A 479 -3.64 2.01 20.55
C ALA A 479 -4.86 2.28 21.45
N PHE A 480 -5.82 1.37 21.45
CA PHE A 480 -7.04 1.43 22.28
C PHE A 480 -7.26 0.09 22.98
N PRO A 481 -7.87 0.07 24.17
CA PRO A 481 -8.20 -1.17 24.86
C PRO A 481 -9.05 -2.08 23.95
N TYR A 482 -8.61 -3.31 23.75
CA TYR A 482 -9.25 -4.24 22.82
C TYR A 482 -10.73 -4.48 23.18
N GLY A 483 -11.59 -4.37 22.17
CA GLY A 483 -13.04 -4.51 22.34
C GLY A 483 -13.76 -3.26 22.85
N SER A 484 -13.03 -2.20 23.22
CA SER A 484 -13.65 -0.91 23.59
C SER A 484 -14.39 -0.27 22.42
N PRO A 485 -15.30 0.69 22.66
CA PRO A 485 -15.96 1.44 21.60
C PRO A 485 -14.97 2.14 20.66
N GLU A 486 -13.88 2.70 21.19
CA GLU A 486 -12.83 3.40 20.44
C GLU A 486 -12.07 2.43 19.55
N TRP A 487 -11.65 1.27 20.08
CA TRP A 487 -11.04 0.21 19.31
C TRP A 487 -11.96 -0.26 18.17
N ALA A 488 -13.23 -0.52 18.47
CA ALA A 488 -14.20 -0.99 17.49
C ALA A 488 -14.49 0.05 16.40
N ALA A 489 -14.47 1.34 16.75
CA ALA A 489 -14.63 2.44 15.80
C ALA A 489 -13.41 2.55 14.89
N MET A 490 -12.19 2.56 15.45
CA MET A 490 -10.94 2.59 14.67
C MET A 490 -10.82 1.37 13.76
N PHE A 491 -11.09 0.16 14.29
CA PHE A 491 -11.03 -1.07 13.50
C PHE A 491 -11.94 -1.03 12.28
N ARG A 492 -13.20 -0.64 12.46
CA ARG A 492 -14.17 -0.51 11.35
C ARG A 492 -13.74 0.56 10.34
N HIS A 493 -13.30 1.72 10.83
CA HIS A 493 -12.88 2.82 9.98
C HIS A 493 -11.69 2.42 9.10
N ALA A 494 -10.67 1.83 9.69
CA ALA A 494 -9.46 1.39 9.00
C ALA A 494 -9.75 0.26 7.99
N THR A 495 -10.53 -0.75 8.38
CA THR A 495 -10.94 -1.83 7.47
C THR A 495 -11.70 -1.28 6.26
N HIS A 496 -12.66 -0.39 6.49
CA HIS A 496 -13.40 0.24 5.39
C HIS A 496 -12.52 1.11 4.48
N ALA A 497 -11.52 1.82 5.03
CA ALA A 497 -10.60 2.62 4.24
C ALA A 497 -9.77 1.75 3.30
N SER A 498 -9.18 0.65 3.80
CA SER A 498 -8.42 -0.32 3.00
C SER A 498 -9.29 -1.00 1.95
N GLU A 499 -10.45 -1.53 2.36
CA GLU A 499 -11.36 -2.24 1.44
C GLU A 499 -11.87 -1.34 0.30
N ARG A 500 -12.23 -0.09 0.59
CA ARG A 500 -12.63 0.90 -0.43
C ARG A 500 -11.50 1.21 -1.39
N MET A 501 -10.28 1.38 -0.88
CA MET A 501 -9.09 1.60 -1.73
C MET A 501 -8.87 0.39 -2.63
N HIS A 502 -8.85 -0.83 -2.07
CA HIS A 502 -8.65 -2.06 -2.82
C HIS A 502 -9.75 -2.31 -3.87
N ALA A 503 -11.02 -2.04 -3.55
CA ALA A 503 -12.11 -2.17 -4.51
C ALA A 503 -11.90 -1.25 -5.73
N ARG A 504 -11.60 0.02 -5.48
CA ARG A 504 -11.35 1.02 -6.53
C ARG A 504 -10.15 0.67 -7.41
N ILE A 505 -9.07 0.13 -6.80
CA ILE A 505 -7.88 -0.29 -7.55
C ILE A 505 -8.18 -1.53 -8.38
N ARG A 506 -8.89 -2.53 -7.82
CA ARG A 506 -9.25 -3.76 -8.54
C ARG A 506 -10.05 -3.47 -9.79
N ASP A 507 -11.03 -2.59 -9.72
CA ASP A 507 -11.83 -2.21 -10.87
C ASP A 507 -10.98 -1.62 -12.00
N THR A 508 -9.88 -0.96 -11.64
CA THR A 508 -8.96 -0.34 -12.60
C THR A 508 -7.86 -1.29 -13.07
N LEU A 509 -7.28 -2.10 -12.19
CA LEU A 509 -6.17 -3.01 -12.53
C LEU A 509 -6.63 -4.34 -13.15
N HIS A 510 -7.83 -4.80 -12.81
CA HIS A 510 -8.36 -6.11 -13.23
C HIS A 510 -9.53 -6.02 -14.19
N SER A 511 -9.79 -4.85 -14.78
CA SER A 511 -10.83 -4.72 -15.78
C SER A 511 -10.64 -5.79 -16.87
N THR A 512 -11.59 -6.71 -16.95
CA THR A 512 -11.61 -7.79 -17.95
C THR A 512 -11.87 -7.29 -19.37
N ARG A 513 -12.20 -6.01 -19.51
CA ARG A 513 -12.27 -5.36 -20.82
C ARG A 513 -10.86 -5.30 -21.40
N ALA A 514 -10.72 -5.47 -22.69
CA ALA A 514 -9.45 -5.45 -23.46
C ALA A 514 -8.56 -4.22 -23.20
N THR A 515 -9.01 -3.32 -22.36
CA THR A 515 -8.40 -2.08 -21.88
C THR A 515 -7.69 -2.23 -20.53
N GLY A 516 -7.58 -3.46 -19.97
CA GLY A 516 -6.86 -3.70 -18.71
C GLY A 516 -5.45 -3.11 -18.77
N PRO A 517 -5.02 -2.39 -17.71
CA PRO A 517 -3.87 -1.49 -17.75
C PRO A 517 -2.52 -2.13 -18.00
N LEU A 518 -2.42 -3.45 -17.87
CA LEU A 518 -1.16 -4.20 -17.94
C LEU A 518 -1.22 -5.38 -18.91
N SER A 519 -2.21 -5.42 -19.81
CA SER A 519 -2.41 -6.60 -20.67
C SER A 519 -1.20 -6.97 -21.56
N SER A 520 -0.19 -6.10 -21.66
CA SER A 520 1.00 -6.32 -22.47
C SER A 520 2.33 -6.05 -21.78
N VAL A 521 2.36 -5.53 -20.53
CA VAL A 521 3.62 -5.21 -19.87
C VAL A 521 3.86 -6.17 -18.71
N HIS A 522 4.96 -6.92 -18.78
CA HIS A 522 5.35 -7.95 -17.83
C HIS A 522 6.38 -7.44 -16.83
N GLY A 523 6.44 -8.09 -15.68
CA GLY A 523 7.43 -7.85 -14.64
C GLY A 523 6.90 -7.05 -13.45
N LEU A 524 7.54 -7.26 -12.30
CA LEU A 524 7.17 -6.63 -11.03
C LEU A 524 7.26 -5.09 -11.10
N ALA A 525 8.32 -4.57 -11.71
CA ALA A 525 8.51 -3.12 -11.84
C ALA A 525 7.38 -2.46 -12.65
N ALA A 526 6.92 -3.11 -13.72
CA ALA A 526 5.79 -2.62 -14.50
C ALA A 526 4.48 -2.67 -13.72
N ALA A 527 4.27 -3.73 -12.94
CA ALA A 527 3.10 -3.87 -12.07
C ALA A 527 3.07 -2.76 -11.00
N GLN A 528 4.20 -2.48 -10.36
CA GLN A 528 4.29 -1.43 -9.35
C GLN A 528 4.17 -0.03 -9.96
N LEU A 529 4.76 0.23 -11.13
CA LEU A 529 4.56 1.49 -11.85
C LEU A 529 3.08 1.73 -12.16
N ALA A 530 2.38 0.74 -12.69
CA ALA A 530 0.96 0.88 -12.96
C ALA A 530 0.14 1.12 -11.69
N LEU A 531 0.44 0.41 -10.61
CA LEU A 531 -0.18 0.65 -9.30
C LEU A 531 0.09 2.10 -8.83
N THR A 532 1.32 2.59 -8.98
CA THR A 532 1.70 3.96 -8.61
C THR A 532 0.85 4.99 -9.35
N ILE A 533 0.72 4.86 -10.67
CA ILE A 533 -0.08 5.79 -11.49
C ILE A 533 -1.56 5.73 -11.10
N VAL A 534 -2.11 4.53 -10.88
CA VAL A 534 -3.51 4.37 -10.41
C VAL A 534 -3.74 5.02 -9.06
N LEU A 535 -2.84 4.82 -8.10
CA LEU A 535 -2.94 5.42 -6.77
C LEU A 535 -2.81 6.94 -6.82
N THR A 536 -1.92 7.46 -7.66
CA THR A 536 -1.77 8.89 -7.92
C THR A 536 -3.08 9.50 -8.41
N ASP A 537 -3.68 8.95 -9.47
CA ASP A 537 -4.97 9.40 -9.98
C ASP A 537 -6.06 9.33 -8.90
N ARG A 538 -6.11 8.25 -8.13
CA ARG A 538 -7.10 8.10 -7.05
C ARG A 538 -6.95 9.14 -5.95
N ASN A 539 -5.72 9.43 -5.54
CA ASN A 539 -5.45 10.47 -4.57
C ASN A 539 -5.93 11.83 -5.09
N LEU A 540 -5.54 12.20 -6.31
CA LEU A 540 -5.94 13.47 -6.92
C LEU A 540 -7.46 13.62 -7.03
N ARG A 541 -8.16 12.56 -7.47
CA ARG A 541 -9.65 12.55 -7.50
C ARG A 541 -10.27 12.67 -6.11
N THR A 542 -9.65 12.09 -5.09
CA THR A 542 -10.13 12.18 -3.71
C THR A 542 -9.99 13.60 -3.19
N ILE A 543 -8.87 14.27 -3.48
CA ILE A 543 -8.62 15.66 -3.11
C ILE A 543 -9.60 16.59 -3.83
N ALA A 544 -9.76 16.42 -5.15
CA ALA A 544 -10.70 17.22 -5.94
C ALA A 544 -12.15 17.08 -5.44
N ALA A 545 -12.59 15.84 -5.14
CA ALA A 545 -13.93 15.61 -4.61
C ALA A 545 -14.12 16.18 -3.19
N ALA A 546 -13.07 16.34 -2.41
CA ALA A 546 -13.14 17.01 -1.11
C ALA A 546 -13.24 18.54 -1.28
N ALA A 547 -12.45 19.12 -2.17
CA ALA A 547 -12.51 20.56 -2.48
C ALA A 547 -13.91 20.97 -2.96
N ALA A 548 -14.50 20.22 -3.90
CA ALA A 548 -15.85 20.48 -4.42
C ALA A 548 -16.98 20.36 -3.38
N ARG A 549 -16.75 19.70 -2.25
CA ARG A 549 -17.73 19.64 -1.13
C ARG A 549 -17.58 20.78 -0.13
N SER A 550 -16.45 21.47 -0.16
CA SER A 550 -16.15 22.59 0.74
C SER A 550 -16.57 23.94 0.14
N GLU A 551 -16.83 23.98 -1.17
CA GLU A 551 -17.49 25.08 -1.90
C GLU A 551 -19.02 24.98 -1.80
#